data_fc7cf924c4c641ac23d4f8aa0f7a71a0
#
_entry.id   fc7cf924c4c641ac23d4f8aa0f7a71a0
#
_cell.length_a   1.000
_cell.length_b   1.000
_cell.length_c   1.000
_cell.angle_alpha   90.00
_cell.angle_beta   90.00
_cell.angle_gamma   90.00
#
_symmetry.space_group_name_H-M   'P 1'
#
loop_
_entity.id
_entity.type
_entity.pdbx_description
1 polymer ?
#
loop_
_entity_poly.entity_id
_entity_poly.type
_entity_poly.pdbx_seq_one_letter_code
_entity_poly.pdbx_strand_id
1 'polypeptide(L)'
;MSIFDFDDTEALGSVISVDTVAVTIRVDDLDRLKRLQVNRLVVLQSSRPGQHLIGIVVKITRKPDIREWEEADDFDVDLVPNENNLVKVTLIGTLLERVGGERNVFRRTLETVPEIDANCFCLEGDRLTKFMQVISNVKTEGPKLSLGHFTLDEDAIAYLNGNKLFQRHAVIVGSTGSGKSWTTARLLDQIADLPQANAVLFDIHGEYRPLKGEAFRHLRIAGPSDIEHKRGLAHDVLHLPYWLLGYEALLSMFVDRSDQNAPNQSMIMTRTIVDAKKRALDAVEHQDVLENFTIDSPVPFDINAVVERLQELDEEMVSGSRGDKQGPYHGKLSRLIGRLEAKRNDRRLAFLFQPPPECMDMAWLKRMVHVISAGRGAQEDGQGGIKIIDFSEVPSDVLPLMVSLLAQIIFSTS
;
A
#
# COMPACT_ATOMS: atom_id res chain seq x y z
N MET A 1 -12.48 5.89 32.28
CA MET A 1 -11.20 6.47 32.72
C MET A 1 -10.99 7.73 31.91
N SER A 2 -10.82 8.88 32.58
CA SER A 2 -10.54 10.13 31.86
C SER A 2 -9.25 10.00 31.03
N ILE A 3 -9.23 10.55 29.81
CA ILE A 3 -8.01 10.61 29.02
C ILE A 3 -7.10 11.70 29.59
N PHE A 4 -7.71 12.77 30.06
CA PHE A 4 -7.04 13.95 30.54
C PHE A 4 -7.30 14.10 32.05
N ASP A 5 -6.33 13.70 32.81
CA ASP A 5 -6.24 13.93 34.25
C ASP A 5 -5.10 14.92 34.45
N PHE A 6 -5.44 16.22 34.49
CA PHE A 6 -4.48 17.31 34.69
C PHE A 6 -4.64 17.89 36.09
N ASP A 7 -3.51 18.07 36.76
CA ASP A 7 -3.44 18.90 37.94
C ASP A 7 -3.35 20.38 37.52
N ASP A 8 -4.04 21.28 38.21
CA ASP A 8 -3.99 22.71 37.91
C ASP A 8 -2.56 23.27 37.95
N THR A 9 -1.71 22.65 38.75
CA THR A 9 -0.27 23.00 38.79
C THR A 9 0.47 22.67 37.51
N GLU A 10 -0.05 21.80 36.62
CA GLU A 10 0.52 21.46 35.34
C GLU A 10 0.11 22.45 34.22
N ALA A 11 -0.76 23.43 34.50
CA ALA A 11 -1.25 24.36 33.50
C ALA A 11 -0.09 25.13 32.83
N LEU A 12 -0.07 25.17 31.53
CA LEU A 12 0.84 25.99 30.73
C LEU A 12 0.61 27.48 31.00
N GLY A 13 -0.64 27.87 31.17
CA GLY A 13 -1.09 29.21 31.37
C GLY A 13 -2.60 29.33 31.30
N SER A 14 -3.14 30.56 31.32
CA SER A 14 -4.56 30.85 31.31
C SER A 14 -5.00 31.61 30.04
N VAL A 15 -6.25 31.42 29.63
CA VAL A 15 -6.86 32.12 28.51
C VAL A 15 -7.13 33.58 28.84
N ILE A 16 -6.60 34.50 28.05
CA ILE A 16 -6.83 35.94 28.21
C ILE A 16 -7.67 36.56 27.09
N SER A 17 -7.80 35.88 25.96
CA SER A 17 -8.61 36.35 24.81
C SER A 17 -9.05 35.21 23.97
N VAL A 18 -10.29 35.29 23.49
CA VAL A 18 -10.91 34.34 22.59
C VAL A 18 -11.48 35.06 21.37
N ASP A 19 -11.05 34.67 20.19
CA ASP A 19 -11.57 35.16 18.91
C ASP A 19 -11.95 33.95 18.05
N THR A 20 -13.19 33.51 18.20
CA THR A 20 -13.81 32.35 17.53
C THR A 20 -12.94 31.09 17.65
N VAL A 21 -12.01 30.88 16.72
CA VAL A 21 -11.10 29.72 16.67
C VAL A 21 -9.71 30.03 17.22
N ALA A 22 -9.36 31.29 17.40
CA ALA A 22 -8.07 31.73 17.89
C ALA A 22 -8.17 32.10 19.37
N VAL A 23 -7.30 31.51 20.16
CA VAL A 23 -7.24 31.74 21.62
C VAL A 23 -5.84 32.26 21.95
N THR A 24 -5.80 33.32 22.77
CA THR A 24 -4.54 33.82 23.31
C THR A 24 -4.42 33.42 24.77
N ILE A 25 -3.30 32.84 25.10
CA ILE A 25 -2.96 32.33 26.45
C ILE A 25 -1.81 33.16 27.00
N ARG A 26 -1.90 33.57 28.24
CA ARG A 26 -0.79 34.13 28.99
C ARG A 26 -0.06 33.02 29.71
N VAL A 27 1.25 33.02 29.56
CA VAL A 27 2.14 32.03 30.20
C VAL A 27 3.06 32.77 31.18
N ASP A 28 2.85 32.54 32.45
CA ASP A 28 3.65 33.23 33.52
C ASP A 28 4.91 32.42 33.83
N ASP A 29 4.94 31.09 33.58
CA ASP A 29 6.11 30.24 33.82
C ASP A 29 7.07 30.25 32.60
N LEU A 30 8.22 30.91 32.78
CA LEU A 30 9.25 31.03 31.74
C LEU A 30 9.88 29.69 31.36
N ASP A 31 9.99 28.74 32.27
CA ASP A 31 10.63 27.44 31.98
C ASP A 31 9.70 26.53 31.14
N ARG A 32 8.40 26.66 31.36
CA ARG A 32 7.42 26.03 30.49
C ARG A 32 7.38 26.65 29.10
N LEU A 33 7.45 27.99 29.04
CA LEU A 33 7.50 28.72 27.78
C LEU A 33 8.73 28.35 26.94
N LYS A 34 9.91 28.17 27.58
CA LYS A 34 11.15 27.76 26.88
C LYS A 34 11.05 26.38 26.22
N ARG A 35 10.25 25.47 26.79
CA ARG A 35 10.04 24.11 26.26
C ARG A 35 8.93 24.07 25.22
N LEU A 36 8.08 25.09 25.14
CA LEU A 36 6.97 25.12 24.22
C LEU A 36 7.44 25.35 22.79
N GLN A 37 6.92 24.57 21.86
CA GLN A 37 7.23 24.67 20.45
C GLN A 37 5.96 24.96 19.64
N VAL A 38 6.14 25.65 18.50
CA VAL A 38 5.06 25.80 17.52
C VAL A 38 4.67 24.42 16.98
N ASN A 39 3.40 24.24 16.66
CA ASN A 39 2.76 22.99 16.26
C ASN A 39 2.53 21.95 17.38
N ARG A 40 2.88 22.25 18.63
CA ARG A 40 2.44 21.41 19.75
C ARG A 40 0.93 21.49 19.95
N LEU A 41 0.35 20.36 20.35
CA LEU A 41 -1.04 20.27 20.72
C LEU A 41 -1.24 20.70 22.17
N VAL A 42 -2.33 21.38 22.40
CA VAL A 42 -2.76 21.83 23.74
C VAL A 42 -4.21 21.48 23.98
N VAL A 43 -4.56 21.35 25.26
CA VAL A 43 -5.91 21.10 25.75
C VAL A 43 -6.36 22.32 26.56
N LEU A 44 -7.54 22.81 26.25
CA LEU A 44 -8.20 23.84 27.05
C LEU A 44 -9.46 23.25 27.70
N GLN A 45 -9.71 23.68 28.91
CA GLN A 45 -10.95 23.32 29.61
C GLN A 45 -12.14 23.98 28.90
N SER A 46 -13.19 23.20 28.72
CA SER A 46 -14.48 23.69 28.22
C SER A 46 -15.39 24.04 29.39
N SER A 47 -16.30 24.98 29.21
CA SER A 47 -17.39 25.27 30.14
C SER A 47 -18.33 24.08 30.38
N ARG A 48 -18.28 23.06 29.55
CA ARG A 48 -19.11 21.86 29.66
C ARG A 48 -18.32 20.67 30.19
N PRO A 49 -18.79 19.99 31.27
CA PRO A 49 -18.14 18.80 31.81
C PRO A 49 -17.99 17.69 30.74
N GLY A 50 -16.86 17.00 30.74
CA GLY A 50 -16.58 15.91 29.80
C GLY A 50 -16.27 16.37 28.35
N GLN A 51 -16.08 17.68 28.16
CA GLN A 51 -15.62 18.23 26.89
C GLN A 51 -14.29 18.94 27.07
N HIS A 52 -13.36 18.66 26.14
CA HIS A 52 -12.06 19.32 26.11
C HIS A 52 -11.83 19.93 24.72
N LEU A 53 -11.44 21.17 24.69
CA LEU A 53 -11.09 21.85 23.45
C LEU A 53 -9.64 21.57 23.10
N ILE A 54 -9.41 21.10 21.89
CA ILE A 54 -8.06 20.76 21.41
C ILE A 54 -7.60 21.89 20.47
N GLY A 55 -6.41 22.39 20.74
CA GLY A 55 -5.79 23.43 19.94
C GLY A 55 -4.37 23.11 19.52
N ILE A 56 -3.86 23.88 18.58
CA ILE A 56 -2.47 23.82 18.12
C ILE A 56 -1.81 25.17 18.33
N VAL A 57 -0.59 25.16 18.88
CA VAL A 57 0.23 26.36 19.05
C VAL A 57 0.69 26.87 17.69
N VAL A 58 0.27 28.08 17.32
CA VAL A 58 0.63 28.69 16.03
C VAL A 58 1.64 29.82 16.16
N LYS A 59 1.71 30.49 17.33
CA LYS A 59 2.65 31.59 17.54
C LYS A 59 2.97 31.76 19.02
N ILE A 60 4.22 32.02 19.31
CA ILE A 60 4.72 32.39 20.64
C ILE A 60 5.26 33.81 20.53
N THR A 61 4.83 34.69 21.41
CA THR A 61 5.24 36.11 21.45
C THR A 61 5.73 36.47 22.86
N ARG A 62 6.90 37.03 22.93
CA ARG A 62 7.47 37.58 24.17
C ARG A 62 7.62 39.08 23.97
N LYS A 63 7.08 39.88 24.87
CA LYS A 63 7.20 41.35 24.84
C LYS A 63 7.36 41.84 26.24
N PRO A 64 8.24 42.87 26.48
CA PRO A 64 8.25 43.57 27.76
C PRO A 64 6.88 44.21 27.97
N ASP A 65 6.41 44.25 29.22
CA ASP A 65 5.18 44.99 29.57
C ASP A 65 5.51 46.48 29.66
N ILE A 66 5.14 47.23 28.61
CA ILE A 66 5.45 48.64 28.49
C ILE A 66 4.61 49.47 29.46
N ARG A 67 3.49 48.96 30.00
CA ARG A 67 2.61 49.73 30.89
C ARG A 67 3.23 50.03 32.24
N GLU A 68 4.08 49.13 32.75
CA GLU A 68 4.83 49.38 34.02
C GLU A 68 5.93 50.42 33.86
N TRP A 69 6.39 50.71 32.64
CA TRP A 69 7.40 51.72 32.37
C TRP A 69 6.84 53.14 32.32
N GLU A 70 5.54 53.31 32.03
CA GLU A 70 4.86 54.61 31.99
C GLU A 70 4.36 55.04 33.39
N GLU A 71 4.24 54.09 34.36
CA GLU A 71 3.78 54.35 35.73
C GLU A 71 4.92 54.40 36.79
N ALA A 72 6.15 54.05 36.39
CA ALA A 72 7.30 54.07 37.31
C ALA A 72 7.88 55.49 37.43
N ASP A 73 7.74 56.08 38.62
CA ASP A 73 8.47 57.28 39.01
C ASP A 73 9.98 57.00 38.98
N ASP A 74 10.77 58.00 38.60
CA ASP A 74 12.22 58.02 38.27
C ASP A 74 13.18 57.41 39.27
N PHE A 75 12.78 56.70 40.33
CA PHE A 75 13.61 56.28 41.45
C PHE A 75 13.72 54.80 41.77
N ASP A 76 13.06 53.92 41.05
CA ASP A 76 13.16 52.44 41.27
C ASP A 76 14.06 51.77 40.23
N VAL A 77 15.36 51.67 40.55
CA VAL A 77 16.42 51.13 39.66
C VAL A 77 16.45 49.60 39.59
N ASP A 78 15.57 48.88 40.31
CA ASP A 78 15.55 47.40 40.38
C ASP A 78 14.27 46.73 39.81
N LEU A 79 13.46 47.45 39.05
CA LEU A 79 12.31 46.82 38.39
C LEU A 79 12.73 45.95 37.22
N VAL A 80 12.79 44.64 37.46
CA VAL A 80 12.85 43.65 36.38
C VAL A 80 11.57 43.77 35.57
N PRO A 81 11.61 44.14 34.28
CA PRO A 81 10.40 44.31 33.47
C PRO A 81 9.60 43.00 33.45
N ASN A 82 8.34 43.07 33.87
CA ASN A 82 7.42 41.97 33.68
C ASN A 82 7.31 41.67 32.17
N GLU A 83 7.49 40.43 31.79
CA GLU A 83 7.38 40.02 30.39
C GLU A 83 5.95 39.51 30.09
N ASN A 84 5.29 40.10 29.12
CA ASN A 84 4.06 39.53 28.58
C ASN A 84 4.37 38.39 27.62
N ASN A 85 4.25 37.18 28.10
CA ASN A 85 4.47 35.97 27.35
C ASN A 85 3.12 35.44 26.81
N LEU A 86 2.89 35.64 25.53
CA LEU A 86 1.62 35.31 24.89
C LEU A 86 1.79 34.16 23.89
N VAL A 87 0.92 33.17 24.02
CA VAL A 87 0.86 32.02 23.10
C VAL A 87 -0.47 32.05 22.36
N LYS A 88 -0.40 32.13 21.04
CA LYS A 88 -1.59 32.04 20.19
C LYS A 88 -1.83 30.59 19.79
N VAL A 89 -3.03 30.12 20.08
CA VAL A 89 -3.50 28.76 19.80
C VAL A 89 -4.67 28.83 18.82
N THR A 90 -4.68 27.95 17.84
CA THR A 90 -5.84 27.75 16.97
C THR A 90 -6.57 26.49 17.42
N LEU A 91 -7.86 26.59 17.73
CA LEU A 91 -8.68 25.44 18.09
C LEU A 91 -8.95 24.57 16.85
N ILE A 92 -8.79 23.26 17.00
CA ILE A 92 -8.94 22.28 15.91
C ILE A 92 -10.10 21.31 16.10
N GLY A 93 -10.74 21.35 17.28
CA GLY A 93 -11.93 20.51 17.55
C GLY A 93 -12.19 20.29 19.02
N THR A 94 -13.19 19.47 19.30
CA THR A 94 -13.65 19.10 20.64
C THR A 94 -13.49 17.61 20.87
N LEU A 95 -12.85 17.23 21.96
CA LEU A 95 -12.83 15.87 22.48
C LEU A 95 -13.98 15.69 23.46
N LEU A 96 -14.82 14.71 23.21
CA LEU A 96 -15.92 14.30 24.07
C LEU A 96 -15.51 13.06 24.86
N GLU A 97 -15.39 13.19 26.17
CA GLU A 97 -15.21 12.06 27.06
C GLU A 97 -16.58 11.45 27.37
N ARG A 98 -16.69 10.14 27.21
CA ARG A 98 -17.92 9.41 27.46
C ARG A 98 -17.75 8.48 28.65
N VAL A 99 -18.69 8.56 29.58
CA VAL A 99 -18.75 7.75 30.80
C VAL A 99 -19.55 6.46 30.52
N GLY A 100 -19.16 5.32 31.12
CA GLY A 100 -19.98 4.11 31.06
C GLY A 100 -19.69 3.15 29.91
N GLY A 101 -18.44 3.08 29.44
CA GLY A 101 -18.02 2.09 28.43
C GLY A 101 -18.18 2.55 26.98
N GLU A 102 -18.72 3.73 26.75
CA GLU A 102 -18.71 4.36 25.43
C GLU A 102 -17.32 4.90 25.08
N ARG A 103 -16.98 4.88 23.77
CA ARG A 103 -15.69 5.38 23.30
C ARG A 103 -15.66 6.89 23.28
N ASN A 104 -14.53 7.48 23.69
CA ASN A 104 -14.24 8.87 23.50
C ASN A 104 -14.22 9.24 22.01
N VAL A 105 -14.70 10.42 21.68
CA VAL A 105 -14.87 10.85 20.29
C VAL A 105 -14.27 12.24 20.09
N PHE A 106 -13.38 12.38 19.13
CA PHE A 106 -12.90 13.68 18.66
C PHE A 106 -13.73 14.16 17.47
N ARG A 107 -14.27 15.38 17.57
CA ARG A 107 -14.99 16.07 16.49
C ARG A 107 -14.19 17.29 16.05
N ARG A 108 -14.06 17.48 14.76
CA ARG A 108 -13.42 18.68 14.18
C ARG A 108 -14.31 19.93 14.21
N THR A 109 -15.38 19.91 14.98
CA THR A 109 -16.28 21.02 15.21
C THR A 109 -16.07 21.58 16.60
N LEU A 110 -16.17 22.88 16.73
CA LEU A 110 -16.17 23.57 18.03
C LEU A 110 -17.61 23.66 18.51
N GLU A 111 -17.94 22.97 19.59
CA GLU A 111 -19.28 23.02 20.21
C GLU A 111 -19.38 24.15 21.23
N THR A 112 -18.23 24.58 21.76
CA THR A 112 -18.07 25.69 22.71
C THR A 112 -16.79 26.42 22.45
N VAL A 113 -16.58 27.54 23.13
CA VAL A 113 -15.29 28.25 23.23
C VAL A 113 -14.82 28.18 24.67
N PRO A 114 -13.51 28.31 24.96
CA PRO A 114 -13.03 28.35 26.33
C PRO A 114 -13.47 29.64 27.03
N GLU A 115 -13.61 29.57 28.35
CA GLU A 115 -13.84 30.76 29.16
C GLU A 115 -12.53 31.55 29.37
N ILE A 116 -12.67 32.84 29.68
CA ILE A 116 -11.55 33.63 30.13
C ILE A 116 -11.03 33.04 31.47
N ASP A 117 -9.74 33.05 31.67
CA ASP A 117 -9.02 32.41 32.79
C ASP A 117 -9.06 30.86 32.79
N ALA A 118 -9.66 30.22 31.78
CA ALA A 118 -9.61 28.77 31.66
C ALA A 118 -8.15 28.28 31.52
N ASN A 119 -7.83 27.19 32.21
CA ASN A 119 -6.51 26.57 32.13
C ASN A 119 -6.23 25.95 30.77
N CYS A 120 -5.00 26.11 30.30
CA CYS A 120 -4.46 25.46 29.11
C CYS A 120 -3.32 24.52 29.50
N PHE A 121 -3.32 23.32 28.96
CA PHE A 121 -2.33 22.28 29.25
C PHE A 121 -1.65 21.81 27.97
N CYS A 122 -0.34 21.49 28.04
CA CYS A 122 0.34 20.81 26.96
C CYS A 122 -0.11 19.35 26.85
N LEU A 123 -0.31 18.89 25.62
CA LEU A 123 -0.64 17.50 25.35
C LEU A 123 0.65 16.75 25.02
N GLU A 124 1.14 15.96 25.96
CA GLU A 124 2.45 15.32 25.92
C GLU A 124 2.39 13.85 26.37
N GLY A 125 3.39 13.05 26.00
CA GLY A 125 3.63 11.69 26.44
C GLY A 125 2.42 10.77 26.26
N ASP A 126 2.04 10.09 27.32
CA ASP A 126 0.90 9.16 27.34
C ASP A 126 -0.43 9.83 27.00
N ARG A 127 -0.63 11.08 27.40
CA ARG A 127 -1.85 11.84 27.10
C ARG A 127 -1.97 12.12 25.60
N LEU A 128 -0.88 12.50 24.96
CA LEU A 128 -0.81 12.66 23.50
C LEU A 128 -1.06 11.31 22.80
N THR A 129 -0.41 10.26 23.25
CA THR A 129 -0.61 8.89 22.73
C THR A 129 -2.07 8.48 22.80
N LYS A 130 -2.74 8.63 23.95
CA LYS A 130 -4.17 8.30 24.14
C LYS A 130 -5.08 9.14 23.22
N PHE A 131 -4.82 10.45 23.14
CA PHE A 131 -5.58 11.32 22.24
C PHE A 131 -5.44 10.89 20.77
N MET A 132 -4.24 10.58 20.33
CA MET A 132 -4.00 10.12 18.96
C MET A 132 -4.63 8.75 18.68
N GLN A 133 -4.74 7.86 19.69
CA GLN A 133 -5.51 6.62 19.57
C GLN A 133 -7.01 6.87 19.37
N VAL A 134 -7.58 7.90 20.02
CA VAL A 134 -8.97 8.29 19.77
C VAL A 134 -9.17 8.80 18.35
N ILE A 135 -8.30 9.68 17.86
CA ILE A 135 -8.36 10.19 16.48
C ILE A 135 -8.26 9.06 15.46
N SER A 136 -7.29 8.17 15.65
CA SER A 136 -7.07 7.03 14.75
C SER A 136 -8.10 5.93 14.92
N ASN A 137 -8.95 6.00 15.96
CA ASN A 137 -9.92 4.97 16.30
C ASN A 137 -9.25 3.58 16.49
N VAL A 138 -8.10 3.57 17.15
CA VAL A 138 -7.37 2.35 17.51
C VAL A 138 -7.99 1.76 18.78
N LYS A 139 -8.15 0.44 18.81
CA LYS A 139 -8.61 -0.25 20.03
C LYS A 139 -7.55 -0.12 21.14
N THR A 140 -8.00 0.00 22.36
CA THR A 140 -7.11 0.07 23.55
C THR A 140 -6.41 -1.25 23.83
N GLU A 141 -7.01 -2.37 23.45
CA GLU A 141 -6.51 -3.72 23.68
C GLU A 141 -6.16 -4.41 22.36
N GLY A 142 -5.21 -5.34 22.41
CA GLY A 142 -4.74 -6.14 21.30
C GLY A 142 -3.55 -5.54 20.56
N PRO A 143 -3.05 -6.24 19.53
CA PRO A 143 -1.88 -5.81 18.75
C PRO A 143 -2.18 -4.50 18.03
N LYS A 144 -1.24 -3.57 18.07
CA LYS A 144 -1.35 -2.22 17.50
C LYS A 144 -0.24 -2.00 16.49
N LEU A 145 -0.60 -1.40 15.37
CA LEU A 145 0.37 -0.93 14.38
C LEU A 145 0.88 0.46 14.77
N SER A 146 2.18 0.66 14.79
CA SER A 146 2.80 1.96 15.08
C SER A 146 3.72 2.40 13.95
N LEU A 147 3.72 3.71 13.68
CA LEU A 147 4.72 4.32 12.77
C LEU A 147 6.04 4.64 13.50
N GLY A 148 6.00 4.79 14.81
CA GLY A 148 7.11 5.24 15.64
C GLY A 148 6.65 6.30 16.64
N HIS A 149 7.52 7.23 16.99
CA HIS A 149 7.26 8.32 17.93
C HIS A 149 6.97 9.64 17.20
N PHE A 150 6.30 10.56 17.87
CA PHE A 150 6.11 11.90 17.32
C PHE A 150 7.41 12.69 17.38
N THR A 151 7.73 13.43 16.32
CA THR A 151 8.97 14.24 16.23
C THR A 151 9.07 15.31 17.32
N LEU A 152 7.94 15.84 17.79
CA LEU A 152 7.89 16.85 18.85
C LEU A 152 7.79 16.25 20.24
N ASP A 153 7.63 14.94 20.36
CA ASP A 153 7.45 14.24 21.64
C ASP A 153 7.84 12.77 21.50
N GLU A 154 9.07 12.45 21.91
CA GLU A 154 9.65 11.10 21.79
C GLU A 154 8.98 10.06 22.70
N ASP A 155 8.27 10.50 23.74
CA ASP A 155 7.53 9.62 24.64
C ASP A 155 6.14 9.24 24.08
N ALA A 156 5.65 9.97 23.06
CA ALA A 156 4.35 9.72 22.47
C ALA A 156 4.46 8.85 21.21
N ILE A 157 3.64 7.77 21.18
CA ILE A 157 3.64 6.79 20.07
C ILE A 157 2.53 7.10 19.07
N ALA A 158 2.90 7.10 17.78
CA ALA A 158 1.98 7.27 16.66
C ALA A 158 1.39 5.92 16.21
N TYR A 159 0.15 5.61 16.62
CA TYR A 159 -0.55 4.39 16.24
C TYR A 159 -1.39 4.54 14.98
N LEU A 160 -1.48 3.46 14.20
CA LEU A 160 -2.31 3.35 13.01
C LEU A 160 -3.52 2.44 13.26
N ASN A 161 -4.62 2.79 12.65
CA ASN A 161 -5.77 1.90 12.56
C ASN A 161 -5.57 0.90 11.41
N GLY A 162 -5.20 -0.34 11.74
CA GLY A 162 -4.92 -1.39 10.77
C GLY A 162 -6.11 -1.67 9.84
N ASN A 163 -7.34 -1.71 10.36
CA ASN A 163 -8.52 -1.95 9.53
C ASN A 163 -8.69 -0.85 8.47
N LYS A 164 -8.51 0.42 8.84
CA LYS A 164 -8.61 1.51 7.86
C LYS A 164 -7.44 1.52 6.87
N LEU A 165 -6.24 1.15 7.33
CA LEU A 165 -5.06 1.09 6.48
C LEU A 165 -5.18 0.01 5.41
N PHE A 166 -5.62 -1.21 5.79
CA PHE A 166 -5.66 -2.36 4.88
C PHE A 166 -6.96 -2.49 4.09
N GLN A 167 -8.07 -1.90 4.55
CA GLN A 167 -9.33 -1.87 3.79
C GLN A 167 -9.36 -0.76 2.73
N ARG A 168 -8.39 0.14 2.72
CA ARG A 168 -8.30 1.28 1.79
C ARG A 168 -6.89 1.37 1.20
N HIS A 169 -6.69 2.39 0.38
CA HIS A 169 -5.39 2.67 -0.23
C HIS A 169 -4.54 3.54 0.70
N ALA A 170 -3.26 3.21 0.77
CA ALA A 170 -2.24 4.05 1.40
C ALA A 170 -1.11 4.30 0.39
N VAL A 171 -0.52 5.49 0.45
CA VAL A 171 0.60 5.88 -0.41
C VAL A 171 1.73 6.39 0.48
N ILE A 172 2.92 5.80 0.32
CA ILE A 172 4.15 6.24 1.00
C ILE A 172 5.01 6.94 -0.03
N VAL A 173 5.20 8.24 0.14
CA VAL A 173 5.97 9.08 -0.78
C VAL A 173 7.18 9.70 -0.11
N GLY A 174 8.23 9.97 -0.88
CA GLY A 174 9.45 10.61 -0.40
C GLY A 174 10.57 10.49 -1.45
N SER A 175 11.62 11.28 -1.27
CA SER A 175 12.85 11.21 -2.08
C SER A 175 13.62 9.89 -1.82
N THR A 176 14.61 9.60 -2.64
CA THR A 176 15.55 8.50 -2.41
C THR A 176 16.26 8.69 -1.06
N GLY A 177 16.35 7.63 -0.27
CA GLY A 177 16.95 7.69 1.08
C GLY A 177 16.04 8.23 2.19
N SER A 178 14.80 8.65 1.89
CA SER A 178 13.86 9.18 2.90
C SER A 178 13.23 8.13 3.82
N GLY A 179 13.50 6.85 3.62
CA GLY A 179 13.00 5.76 4.46
C GLY A 179 11.70 5.10 4.00
N LYS A 180 11.26 5.28 2.73
CA LYS A 180 10.04 4.63 2.19
C LYS A 180 10.04 3.11 2.38
N SER A 181 11.10 2.45 1.94
CA SER A 181 11.24 0.98 2.04
C SER A 181 11.33 0.52 3.50
N TRP A 182 11.99 1.31 4.37
CA TRP A 182 12.03 1.07 5.80
C TRP A 182 10.63 1.16 6.45
N THR A 183 9.85 2.16 6.09
CA THR A 183 8.47 2.31 6.59
C THR A 183 7.60 1.13 6.17
N THR A 184 7.71 0.69 4.92
CA THR A 184 7.00 -0.50 4.42
C THR A 184 7.46 -1.77 5.15
N ALA A 185 8.78 -1.96 5.30
CA ALA A 185 9.35 -3.10 6.03
C ALA A 185 8.88 -3.13 7.49
N ARG A 186 8.86 -1.96 8.17
CA ARG A 186 8.37 -1.84 9.55
C ARG A 186 6.89 -2.19 9.68
N LEU A 187 6.06 -1.82 8.71
CA LEU A 187 4.64 -2.20 8.70
C LEU A 187 4.48 -3.70 8.50
N LEU A 188 5.22 -4.31 7.55
CA LEU A 188 5.18 -5.75 7.31
C LEU A 188 5.66 -6.55 8.53
N ASP A 189 6.71 -6.10 9.21
CA ASP A 189 7.23 -6.72 10.43
C ASP A 189 6.16 -6.77 11.54
N GLN A 190 5.42 -5.68 11.72
CA GLN A 190 4.32 -5.65 12.69
C GLN A 190 3.08 -6.45 12.25
N ILE A 191 2.81 -6.53 10.94
CA ILE A 191 1.74 -7.39 10.40
C ILE A 191 2.09 -8.86 10.66
N ALA A 192 3.37 -9.22 10.59
CA ALA A 192 3.85 -10.58 10.85
C ALA A 192 3.46 -11.11 12.23
N ASP A 193 3.32 -10.22 13.22
CA ASP A 193 2.89 -10.57 14.58
C ASP A 193 1.38 -10.83 14.70
N LEU A 194 0.60 -10.50 13.67
CA LEU A 194 -0.86 -10.69 13.70
C LEU A 194 -1.21 -12.17 13.42
N PRO A 195 -2.12 -12.78 14.21
CA PRO A 195 -2.48 -14.19 14.06
C PRO A 195 -3.04 -14.55 12.67
N GLN A 196 -3.67 -13.59 12.00
CA GLN A 196 -4.29 -13.76 10.68
C GLN A 196 -3.56 -12.95 9.61
N ALA A 197 -2.23 -12.82 9.74
CA ALA A 197 -1.42 -12.12 8.76
C ALA A 197 -1.62 -12.72 7.37
N ASN A 198 -2.02 -11.89 6.41
CA ASN A 198 -2.08 -12.22 5.00
C ASN A 198 -1.79 -10.98 4.17
N ALA A 199 -0.62 -10.96 3.55
CA ALA A 199 -0.19 -9.87 2.69
C ALA A 199 0.66 -10.40 1.54
N VAL A 200 0.62 -9.69 0.41
CA VAL A 200 1.51 -9.95 -0.73
C VAL A 200 2.24 -8.67 -1.06
N LEU A 201 3.55 -8.72 -1.07
CA LEU A 201 4.43 -7.63 -1.49
C LEU A 201 5.04 -7.95 -2.86
N PHE A 202 4.85 -7.06 -3.81
CA PHE A 202 5.58 -7.09 -5.08
C PHE A 202 6.87 -6.29 -4.93
N ASP A 203 7.99 -6.99 -4.78
CA ASP A 203 9.31 -6.42 -4.60
C ASP A 203 10.02 -6.28 -5.94
N ILE A 204 9.89 -5.11 -6.56
CA ILE A 204 10.42 -4.84 -7.90
C ILE A 204 11.95 -4.76 -7.90
N HIS A 205 12.55 -4.35 -6.78
CA HIS A 205 13.98 -4.07 -6.67
C HIS A 205 14.76 -5.06 -5.79
N GLY A 206 14.09 -6.02 -5.16
CA GLY A 206 14.73 -6.98 -4.24
C GLY A 206 15.16 -6.36 -2.90
N GLU A 207 14.50 -5.28 -2.47
CA GLU A 207 14.88 -4.52 -1.27
C GLU A 207 14.46 -5.23 0.04
N TYR A 208 13.47 -6.12 -0.01
CA TYR A 208 12.87 -6.74 1.18
C TYR A 208 13.41 -8.12 1.52
N ARG A 209 14.48 -8.58 0.85
CA ARG A 209 15.19 -9.82 1.18
C ARG A 209 15.68 -9.93 2.63
N PRO A 210 16.01 -8.82 3.35
CA PRO A 210 16.41 -8.89 4.76
C PRO A 210 15.28 -9.26 5.72
N LEU A 211 14.01 -9.11 5.37
CA LEU A 211 12.89 -9.55 6.20
C LEU A 211 12.90 -11.07 6.31
N LYS A 212 13.11 -11.61 7.51
CA LYS A 212 13.25 -13.04 7.79
C LYS A 212 12.29 -13.46 8.90
N GLY A 213 12.02 -14.74 9.00
CA GLY A 213 11.19 -15.35 10.03
C GLY A 213 10.05 -16.18 9.43
N GLU A 214 9.37 -16.96 10.26
CA GLU A 214 8.32 -17.91 9.85
C GLU A 214 7.10 -17.24 9.20
N ALA A 215 6.85 -15.97 9.52
CA ALA A 215 5.74 -15.21 8.94
C ALA A 215 5.98 -14.79 7.49
N PHE A 216 7.25 -14.79 7.03
CA PHE A 216 7.64 -14.35 5.70
C PHE A 216 7.96 -15.53 4.78
N ARG A 217 7.38 -15.51 3.58
CA ARG A 217 7.74 -16.41 2.50
C ARG A 217 8.28 -15.61 1.32
N HIS A 218 9.53 -15.88 0.95
CA HIS A 218 10.20 -15.24 -0.17
C HIS A 218 10.04 -16.07 -1.42
N LEU A 219 9.23 -15.58 -2.34
CA LEU A 219 9.03 -16.16 -3.67
C LEU A 219 9.82 -15.33 -4.68
N ARG A 220 10.36 -15.94 -5.70
CA ARG A 220 11.04 -15.25 -6.80
C ARG A 220 10.57 -15.77 -8.15
N ILE A 221 10.61 -14.93 -9.16
CA ILE A 221 10.33 -15.36 -10.52
C ILE A 221 11.48 -16.22 -11.03
N ALA A 222 11.18 -17.29 -11.76
CA ALA A 222 12.18 -18.23 -12.23
C ALA A 222 13.18 -17.58 -13.20
N GLY A 223 14.47 -17.71 -12.89
CA GLY A 223 15.55 -17.33 -13.79
C GLY A 223 16.03 -18.51 -14.67
N PRO A 224 16.96 -18.27 -15.61
CA PRO A 224 17.48 -19.33 -16.49
C PRO A 224 18.05 -20.54 -15.74
N SER A 225 18.73 -20.32 -14.62
CA SER A 225 19.29 -21.40 -13.77
C SER A 225 18.19 -22.27 -13.15
N ASP A 226 17.03 -21.70 -12.84
CA ASP A 226 15.90 -22.47 -12.28
C ASP A 226 15.27 -23.38 -13.30
N ILE A 227 15.21 -22.92 -14.54
CA ILE A 227 14.75 -23.74 -15.68
C ILE A 227 15.69 -24.95 -15.87
N GLU A 228 17.00 -24.73 -15.89
CA GLU A 228 18.00 -25.79 -16.04
C GLU A 228 17.92 -26.84 -14.91
N HIS A 229 17.72 -26.38 -13.66
CA HIS A 229 17.63 -27.26 -12.49
C HIS A 229 16.19 -27.68 -12.15
N LYS A 230 15.20 -27.35 -12.99
CA LYS A 230 13.77 -27.69 -12.81
C LYS A 230 13.23 -27.26 -11.44
N ARG A 231 13.63 -26.09 -10.94
CA ARG A 231 13.13 -25.56 -9.68
C ARG A 231 11.74 -24.97 -9.87
N GLY A 232 10.82 -25.24 -8.94
CA GLY A 232 9.45 -24.76 -8.98
C GLY A 232 8.96 -24.35 -7.59
N LEU A 233 7.66 -24.43 -7.34
CA LEU A 233 7.02 -24.00 -6.11
C LEU A 233 7.61 -24.62 -4.84
N ALA A 234 8.07 -25.86 -4.90
CA ALA A 234 8.77 -26.51 -3.79
C ALA A 234 10.11 -25.84 -3.39
N HIS A 235 10.64 -24.97 -4.23
CA HIS A 235 11.86 -24.21 -4.03
C HIS A 235 11.60 -22.70 -3.94
N ASP A 236 10.34 -22.31 -3.71
CA ASP A 236 9.87 -20.91 -3.71
C ASP A 236 10.12 -20.15 -5.01
N VAL A 237 10.10 -20.89 -6.13
CA VAL A 237 10.27 -20.35 -7.49
C VAL A 237 8.93 -20.36 -8.21
N LEU A 238 8.55 -19.17 -8.69
CA LEU A 238 7.32 -18.96 -9.45
C LEU A 238 7.63 -18.96 -10.95
N HIS A 239 6.99 -19.85 -11.67
CA HIS A 239 6.83 -19.75 -13.11
C HIS A 239 5.54 -19.01 -13.42
N LEU A 240 5.53 -18.21 -14.48
CA LEU A 240 4.35 -17.50 -14.97
C LEU A 240 4.10 -17.90 -16.42
N PRO A 241 3.62 -19.13 -16.67
CA PRO A 241 3.48 -19.66 -18.03
C PRO A 241 2.61 -18.78 -18.91
N TYR A 242 2.96 -18.68 -20.20
CA TYR A 242 2.27 -17.85 -21.20
C TYR A 242 0.76 -18.09 -21.29
N TRP A 243 0.27 -19.27 -20.93
CA TRP A 243 -1.15 -19.61 -20.97
C TRP A 243 -1.98 -18.93 -19.87
N LEU A 244 -1.31 -18.30 -18.86
CA LEU A 244 -1.95 -17.43 -17.88
C LEU A 244 -2.25 -16.04 -18.43
N LEU A 245 -1.62 -15.64 -19.55
CA LEU A 245 -1.79 -14.31 -20.12
C LEU A 245 -3.19 -14.19 -20.75
N GLY A 246 -3.89 -13.12 -20.40
CA GLY A 246 -5.14 -12.74 -21.04
C GLY A 246 -4.92 -12.03 -22.40
N TYR A 247 -6.02 -11.72 -23.05
CA TYR A 247 -6.07 -11.14 -24.40
C TYR A 247 -5.20 -9.89 -24.55
N GLU A 248 -5.40 -8.90 -23.69
CA GLU A 248 -4.65 -7.62 -23.78
C GLU A 248 -3.13 -7.80 -23.58
N ALA A 249 -2.76 -8.71 -22.68
CA ALA A 249 -1.35 -9.02 -22.43
C ALA A 249 -0.70 -9.70 -23.65
N LEU A 250 -1.39 -10.67 -24.27
CA LEU A 250 -0.93 -11.35 -25.49
C LEU A 250 -0.82 -10.37 -26.64
N LEU A 251 -1.80 -9.50 -26.86
CA LEU A 251 -1.74 -8.47 -27.89
C LEU A 251 -0.58 -7.50 -27.66
N SER A 252 -0.41 -7.00 -26.46
CA SER A 252 0.66 -6.03 -26.16
C SER A 252 2.05 -6.63 -26.33
N MET A 253 2.19 -7.94 -26.14
CA MET A 253 3.47 -8.64 -26.25
C MET A 253 3.84 -8.97 -27.72
N PHE A 254 2.88 -9.32 -28.55
CA PHE A 254 3.15 -9.90 -29.86
C PHE A 254 2.73 -9.02 -31.04
N VAL A 255 1.68 -8.20 -30.91
CA VAL A 255 1.14 -7.40 -32.01
C VAL A 255 1.67 -5.97 -31.96
N ASP A 256 2.22 -5.51 -33.08
CA ASP A 256 2.57 -4.11 -33.26
C ASP A 256 1.34 -3.33 -33.73
N ARG A 257 0.81 -2.50 -32.87
CA ARG A 257 -0.36 -1.68 -33.18
C ARG A 257 -0.13 -0.69 -34.34
N SER A 258 1.14 -0.41 -34.68
CA SER A 258 1.50 0.43 -35.84
C SER A 258 1.57 -0.34 -37.15
N ASP A 259 1.53 -1.68 -37.14
CA ASP A 259 1.52 -2.50 -38.34
C ASP A 259 0.15 -2.43 -39.03
N GLN A 260 0.14 -2.17 -40.33
CA GLN A 260 -1.09 -2.16 -41.15
C GLN A 260 -1.90 -3.47 -41.06
N ASN A 261 -1.23 -4.59 -40.76
CA ASN A 261 -1.85 -5.89 -40.59
C ASN A 261 -2.26 -6.21 -39.15
N ALA A 262 -2.04 -5.29 -38.17
CA ALA A 262 -2.36 -5.50 -36.77
C ALA A 262 -3.78 -6.04 -36.53
N PRO A 263 -4.85 -5.56 -37.19
CA PRO A 263 -6.19 -6.13 -37.01
C PRO A 263 -6.28 -7.59 -37.42
N ASN A 264 -5.68 -7.97 -38.57
CA ASN A 264 -5.65 -9.35 -39.02
C ASN A 264 -4.82 -10.23 -38.08
N GLN A 265 -3.66 -9.75 -37.65
CA GLN A 265 -2.76 -10.44 -36.70
C GLN A 265 -3.47 -10.70 -35.37
N SER A 266 -4.14 -9.69 -34.80
CA SER A 266 -4.90 -9.83 -33.55
C SER A 266 -6.02 -10.86 -33.68
N MET A 267 -6.82 -10.76 -34.72
CA MET A 267 -7.95 -11.65 -34.96
C MET A 267 -7.50 -13.11 -35.12
N ILE A 268 -6.48 -13.34 -35.95
CA ILE A 268 -6.03 -14.72 -36.25
C ILE A 268 -5.30 -15.32 -35.03
N MET A 269 -4.46 -14.55 -34.33
CA MET A 269 -3.80 -14.99 -33.11
C MET A 269 -4.86 -15.41 -32.05
N THR A 270 -5.86 -14.56 -31.83
CA THR A 270 -6.97 -14.89 -30.92
C THR A 270 -7.66 -16.19 -31.27
N ARG A 271 -8.06 -16.35 -32.54
CA ARG A 271 -8.72 -17.56 -33.03
C ARG A 271 -7.85 -18.78 -32.81
N THR A 272 -6.59 -18.71 -33.20
CA THR A 272 -5.66 -19.85 -33.11
C THR A 272 -5.43 -20.28 -31.66
N ILE A 273 -5.30 -19.30 -30.72
CA ILE A 273 -5.18 -19.59 -29.28
C ILE A 273 -6.45 -20.21 -28.72
N VAL A 274 -7.62 -19.68 -29.06
CA VAL A 274 -8.91 -20.25 -28.63
C VAL A 274 -9.05 -21.68 -29.13
N ASP A 275 -8.71 -21.94 -30.39
CA ASP A 275 -8.76 -23.30 -30.97
C ASP A 275 -7.73 -24.24 -30.29
N ALA A 276 -6.56 -23.75 -29.88
CA ALA A 276 -5.58 -24.52 -29.12
C ALA A 276 -6.07 -24.86 -27.71
N LYS A 277 -6.69 -23.89 -27.00
CA LYS A 277 -7.28 -24.08 -25.67
C LYS A 277 -8.46 -25.10 -25.75
N LYS A 278 -9.32 -25.03 -26.78
CA LYS A 278 -10.38 -25.99 -27.00
C LYS A 278 -9.85 -27.41 -27.13
N ARG A 279 -8.86 -27.61 -27.99
CA ARG A 279 -8.22 -28.92 -28.17
C ARG A 279 -7.63 -29.47 -26.87
N ALA A 280 -7.04 -28.60 -26.04
CA ALA A 280 -6.49 -29.01 -24.77
C ALA A 280 -7.59 -29.43 -23.76
N LEU A 281 -8.71 -28.72 -23.71
CA LEU A 281 -9.85 -29.04 -22.84
C LEU A 281 -10.58 -30.35 -23.33
N ASP A 282 -10.74 -30.52 -24.61
CA ASP A 282 -11.34 -31.74 -25.19
C ASP A 282 -10.51 -33.00 -24.85
N ALA A 283 -9.17 -32.85 -24.81
CA ALA A 283 -8.26 -33.96 -24.49
C ALA A 283 -8.32 -34.42 -23.02
N VAL A 284 -8.81 -33.57 -22.09
CA VAL A 284 -8.93 -33.87 -20.65
C VAL A 284 -10.38 -34.01 -20.17
N GLU A 285 -11.36 -34.08 -21.09
CA GLU A 285 -12.78 -34.26 -20.80
C GLU A 285 -13.43 -33.25 -19.87
N HIS A 286 -12.88 -32.01 -19.78
CA HIS A 286 -13.44 -30.91 -19.01
C HIS A 286 -14.56 -30.17 -19.76
N GLN A 287 -15.69 -30.85 -20.01
CA GLN A 287 -16.82 -30.30 -20.77
C GLN A 287 -17.49 -29.10 -20.11
N ASP A 288 -17.58 -29.06 -18.78
CA ASP A 288 -18.12 -27.93 -18.00
C ASP A 288 -17.32 -26.62 -18.19
N VAL A 289 -16.01 -26.73 -18.34
CA VAL A 289 -15.13 -25.59 -18.63
C VAL A 289 -15.23 -25.22 -20.12
N LEU A 290 -15.37 -26.19 -21.00
CA LEU A 290 -15.41 -26.00 -22.45
C LEU A 290 -16.58 -25.11 -22.91
N GLU A 291 -17.72 -25.17 -22.22
CA GLU A 291 -18.93 -24.39 -22.58
C GLU A 291 -18.76 -22.88 -22.23
N ASN A 292 -17.97 -22.56 -21.25
CA ASN A 292 -17.91 -21.20 -20.65
C ASN A 292 -16.55 -20.51 -20.75
N PHE A 293 -15.50 -21.12 -21.34
CA PHE A 293 -14.20 -20.53 -21.40
C PHE A 293 -14.10 -19.41 -22.44
N THR A 294 -13.20 -18.49 -22.21
CA THR A 294 -12.85 -17.39 -23.10
C THR A 294 -11.33 -17.39 -23.35
N ILE A 295 -10.86 -16.48 -24.21
CA ILE A 295 -9.42 -16.30 -24.41
C ILE A 295 -8.70 -15.95 -23.11
N ASP A 296 -9.37 -15.25 -22.17
CA ASP A 296 -8.83 -14.86 -20.87
C ASP A 296 -8.83 -16.00 -19.85
N SER A 297 -9.53 -17.08 -20.11
CA SER A 297 -9.53 -18.24 -19.21
C SER A 297 -8.14 -18.88 -19.15
N PRO A 298 -7.59 -19.15 -17.95
CA PRO A 298 -6.24 -19.69 -17.79
C PRO A 298 -6.24 -21.20 -18.08
N VAL A 299 -6.26 -21.57 -19.36
CA VAL A 299 -6.22 -22.93 -19.85
C VAL A 299 -4.85 -23.20 -20.48
N PRO A 300 -4.11 -24.24 -20.03
CA PRO A 300 -2.86 -24.64 -20.67
C PRO A 300 -3.06 -25.03 -22.14
N PHE A 301 -2.19 -24.58 -23.01
CA PHE A 301 -2.21 -24.94 -24.45
C PHE A 301 -0.78 -25.01 -24.99
N ASP A 302 -0.60 -25.70 -26.12
CA ASP A 302 0.70 -25.79 -26.78
C ASP A 302 0.94 -24.57 -27.69
N ILE A 303 1.93 -23.73 -27.33
CA ILE A 303 2.31 -22.55 -28.09
C ILE A 303 3.00 -22.93 -29.42
N ASN A 304 3.65 -24.09 -29.50
CA ASN A 304 4.27 -24.54 -30.76
C ASN A 304 3.23 -24.81 -31.81
N ALA A 305 2.13 -25.50 -31.41
CA ALA A 305 1.00 -25.73 -32.28
C ALA A 305 0.32 -24.42 -32.75
N VAL A 306 0.35 -23.38 -31.96
CA VAL A 306 -0.12 -22.02 -32.34
C VAL A 306 0.81 -21.42 -33.39
N VAL A 307 2.14 -21.48 -33.18
CA VAL A 307 3.12 -20.96 -34.15
C VAL A 307 3.00 -21.70 -35.49
N GLU A 308 2.98 -23.03 -35.47
CA GLU A 308 2.82 -23.87 -36.69
C GLU A 308 1.57 -23.47 -37.45
N ARG A 309 0.43 -23.32 -36.76
CA ARG A 309 -0.82 -22.92 -37.38
C ARG A 309 -0.77 -21.52 -38.00
N LEU A 310 -0.09 -20.57 -37.36
CA LEU A 310 0.11 -19.23 -37.89
C LEU A 310 0.99 -19.29 -39.15
N GLN A 311 2.05 -20.11 -39.18
CA GLN A 311 2.92 -20.32 -40.35
C GLN A 311 2.16 -20.91 -41.51
N GLU A 312 1.36 -21.98 -41.26
CA GLU A 312 0.47 -22.57 -42.29
C GLU A 312 -0.43 -21.52 -42.94
N LEU A 313 -1.07 -20.64 -42.12
CA LEU A 313 -1.95 -19.58 -42.62
C LEU A 313 -1.22 -18.48 -43.38
N ASP A 314 0.03 -18.17 -42.99
CA ASP A 314 0.87 -17.18 -43.66
C ASP A 314 1.38 -17.66 -45.01
N GLU A 315 1.54 -18.97 -45.20
CA GLU A 315 2.01 -19.62 -46.44
C GLU A 315 0.88 -20.22 -47.29
N GLU A 316 -0.38 -20.17 -46.80
CA GLU A 316 -1.53 -20.83 -47.42
C GLU A 316 -1.73 -20.45 -48.90
N MET A 317 -1.84 -21.46 -49.76
CA MET A 317 -2.27 -21.35 -51.13
C MET A 317 -3.61 -22.04 -51.31
N VAL A 318 -4.59 -21.37 -51.89
CA VAL A 318 -5.95 -21.91 -52.12
C VAL A 318 -6.18 -22.14 -53.61
N SER A 319 -6.75 -23.27 -53.92
CA SER A 319 -7.06 -23.62 -55.32
C SER A 319 -8.12 -22.69 -55.91
N GLY A 320 -7.83 -22.09 -57.03
CA GLY A 320 -8.72 -21.21 -57.76
C GLY A 320 -9.03 -21.75 -59.17
N SER A 321 -10.02 -21.17 -59.82
CA SER A 321 -10.45 -21.57 -61.17
C SER A 321 -9.42 -21.43 -62.27
N ARG A 322 -8.28 -20.71 -62.01
CA ARG A 322 -7.20 -20.45 -62.94
C ARG A 322 -5.80 -20.82 -62.37
N GLY A 323 -5.76 -21.75 -61.43
CA GLY A 323 -4.55 -22.14 -60.70
C GLY A 323 -4.59 -21.69 -59.23
N ASP A 324 -3.55 -22.07 -58.47
CA ASP A 324 -3.46 -21.73 -57.05
C ASP A 324 -3.23 -20.24 -56.88
N LYS A 325 -3.92 -19.64 -55.88
CA LYS A 325 -3.81 -18.24 -55.47
C LYS A 325 -3.47 -18.13 -54.00
N GLN A 326 -2.88 -17.02 -53.61
CA GLN A 326 -2.57 -16.74 -52.21
C GLN A 326 -3.82 -16.74 -51.32
N GLY A 327 -3.73 -17.39 -50.20
CA GLY A 327 -4.75 -17.38 -49.15
C GLY A 327 -4.99 -15.98 -48.57
N PRO A 328 -6.07 -15.81 -47.78
CA PRO A 328 -6.49 -14.50 -47.29
C PRO A 328 -5.47 -13.84 -46.36
N TYR A 329 -4.62 -14.63 -45.69
CA TYR A 329 -3.62 -14.19 -44.72
C TYR A 329 -2.18 -14.32 -45.21
N HIS A 330 -1.98 -14.79 -46.43
CA HIS A 330 -0.65 -15.00 -47.00
C HIS A 330 0.23 -13.75 -46.89
N GLY A 331 1.42 -13.90 -46.27
CA GLY A 331 2.40 -12.82 -46.06
C GLY A 331 2.01 -11.73 -45.04
N LYS A 332 0.86 -11.87 -44.35
CA LYS A 332 0.36 -10.88 -43.40
C LYS A 332 0.73 -11.17 -41.94
N LEU A 333 1.13 -12.40 -41.65
CA LEU A 333 1.41 -12.88 -40.29
C LEU A 333 2.92 -12.99 -39.99
N SER A 334 3.80 -12.86 -41.00
CA SER A 334 5.24 -13.06 -40.88
C SER A 334 5.87 -12.22 -39.73
N ARG A 335 5.45 -10.98 -39.56
CA ARG A 335 5.95 -10.11 -38.46
C ARG A 335 5.47 -10.58 -37.09
N LEU A 336 4.22 -11.02 -36.96
CA LEU A 336 3.67 -11.61 -35.74
C LEU A 336 4.45 -12.85 -35.35
N ILE A 337 4.64 -13.77 -36.30
CA ILE A 337 5.39 -15.02 -36.12
C ILE A 337 6.81 -14.73 -35.67
N GLY A 338 7.52 -13.84 -36.37
CA GLY A 338 8.89 -13.47 -36.01
C GLY A 338 9.02 -12.90 -34.60
N ARG A 339 8.05 -12.08 -34.14
CA ARG A 339 8.03 -11.57 -32.78
C ARG A 339 7.74 -12.66 -31.75
N LEU A 340 6.79 -13.53 -32.02
CA LEU A 340 6.44 -14.62 -31.13
C LEU A 340 7.64 -15.58 -30.98
N GLU A 341 8.33 -15.93 -32.05
CA GLU A 341 9.54 -16.75 -32.01
C GLU A 341 10.70 -16.04 -31.29
N ALA A 342 10.92 -14.75 -31.53
CA ALA A 342 11.94 -13.98 -30.84
C ALA A 342 11.71 -13.98 -29.33
N LYS A 343 10.49 -13.73 -28.87
CA LYS A 343 10.14 -13.76 -27.44
C LYS A 343 10.25 -15.16 -26.85
N ARG A 344 9.77 -16.20 -27.56
CA ARG A 344 9.84 -17.60 -27.14
C ARG A 344 11.28 -18.09 -26.96
N ASN A 345 12.19 -17.63 -27.79
CA ASN A 345 13.60 -18.00 -27.78
C ASN A 345 14.47 -17.12 -26.87
N ASP A 346 13.91 -16.06 -26.29
CA ASP A 346 14.63 -15.21 -25.33
C ASP A 346 14.80 -15.95 -24.00
N ARG A 347 16.03 -16.26 -23.64
CA ARG A 347 16.36 -16.98 -22.38
C ARG A 347 15.90 -16.22 -21.13
N ARG A 348 15.80 -14.89 -21.19
CA ARG A 348 15.30 -14.06 -20.08
C ARG A 348 13.81 -14.24 -19.83
N LEU A 349 13.07 -14.71 -20.83
CA LEU A 349 11.63 -14.99 -20.77
C LEU A 349 11.33 -16.50 -20.66
N ALA A 350 12.33 -17.31 -20.32
CA ALA A 350 12.16 -18.75 -20.20
C ALA A 350 11.13 -19.14 -19.11
N PHE A 351 10.99 -18.35 -18.05
CA PHE A 351 9.97 -18.55 -17.02
C PHE A 351 8.53 -18.46 -17.56
N LEU A 352 8.36 -17.81 -18.69
CA LEU A 352 7.08 -17.62 -19.38
C LEU A 352 6.85 -18.67 -20.48
N PHE A 353 7.87 -18.88 -21.33
CA PHE A 353 7.73 -19.70 -22.57
C PHE A 353 8.31 -21.11 -22.47
N GLN A 354 9.11 -21.41 -21.48
CA GLN A 354 9.72 -22.72 -21.26
C GLN A 354 9.44 -23.23 -19.84
N PRO A 355 8.15 -23.19 -19.39
CA PRO A 355 7.83 -23.66 -18.06
C PRO A 355 8.07 -25.18 -17.94
N PRO A 356 8.42 -25.67 -16.76
CA PRO A 356 8.47 -27.11 -16.50
C PRO A 356 7.13 -27.78 -16.84
N PRO A 357 7.11 -29.07 -17.25
CA PRO A 357 5.88 -29.78 -17.59
C PRO A 357 4.80 -29.74 -16.50
N GLU A 358 5.19 -29.72 -15.24
CA GLU A 358 4.26 -29.59 -14.11
C GLU A 358 3.46 -28.29 -14.10
N CYS A 359 3.99 -27.23 -14.72
CA CYS A 359 3.31 -25.93 -14.84
C CYS A 359 2.29 -25.89 -15.98
N MET A 360 2.18 -26.97 -16.75
CA MET A 360 1.19 -27.12 -17.86
C MET A 360 -0.03 -27.89 -17.39
N ASP A 361 -0.38 -27.78 -16.11
CA ASP A 361 -1.51 -28.45 -15.46
C ASP A 361 -2.34 -27.47 -14.62
N MET A 362 -3.66 -27.59 -14.70
CA MET A 362 -4.61 -26.81 -13.88
C MET A 362 -4.44 -27.07 -12.38
N ALA A 363 -4.04 -28.26 -11.97
CA ALA A 363 -3.75 -28.57 -10.57
C ALA A 363 -2.53 -27.79 -10.06
N TRP A 364 -1.55 -27.55 -10.91
CA TRP A 364 -0.43 -26.67 -10.57
C TRP A 364 -0.90 -25.22 -10.34
N LEU A 365 -1.79 -24.70 -11.18
CA LEU A 365 -2.37 -23.37 -11.01
C LEU A 365 -3.05 -23.23 -9.64
N LYS A 366 -3.85 -24.22 -9.24
CA LYS A 366 -4.50 -24.23 -7.92
C LYS A 366 -3.49 -24.17 -6.79
N ARG A 367 -2.38 -24.95 -6.88
CA ARG A 367 -1.30 -24.90 -5.88
C ARG A 367 -0.60 -23.54 -5.85
N MET A 368 -0.28 -22.98 -7.02
CA MET A 368 0.35 -21.64 -7.10
C MET A 368 -0.53 -20.58 -6.47
N VAL A 369 -1.80 -20.54 -6.82
CA VAL A 369 -2.80 -19.62 -6.25
C VAL A 369 -2.87 -19.78 -4.73
N HIS A 370 -2.92 -21.01 -4.23
CA HIS A 370 -2.93 -21.27 -2.79
C HIS A 370 -1.68 -20.73 -2.10
N VAL A 371 -0.49 -20.97 -2.65
CA VAL A 371 0.79 -20.47 -2.11
C VAL A 371 0.80 -18.94 -2.03
N ILE A 372 0.24 -18.24 -3.03
CA ILE A 372 0.27 -16.77 -3.10
C ILE A 372 -0.82 -16.14 -2.22
N SER A 373 -2.03 -16.72 -2.19
CA SER A 373 -3.22 -16.09 -1.58
C SER A 373 -3.53 -16.56 -0.16
N ALA A 374 -3.09 -17.75 0.26
CA ALA A 374 -3.43 -18.29 1.57
C ALA A 374 -2.70 -17.55 2.69
N GLY A 375 -3.44 -17.22 3.77
CA GLY A 375 -2.86 -16.67 5.00
C GLY A 375 -2.09 -17.70 5.82
N ARG A 376 -1.42 -17.24 6.87
CA ARG A 376 -0.55 -18.07 7.73
C ARG A 376 -1.22 -19.35 8.25
N GLY A 377 -2.48 -19.27 8.66
CA GLY A 377 -3.19 -20.41 9.22
C GLY A 377 -3.73 -21.43 8.20
N ALA A 378 -3.66 -21.11 6.90
CA ALA A 378 -4.13 -21.97 5.81
C ALA A 378 -2.99 -22.62 5.02
N GLN A 379 -1.73 -22.31 5.30
CA GLN A 379 -0.56 -22.97 4.73
C GLN A 379 -0.30 -24.30 5.46
N GLU A 380 0.03 -25.36 4.73
CA GLU A 380 0.29 -26.69 5.28
C GLU A 380 1.45 -26.70 6.30
N ASP A 381 2.44 -25.83 6.09
CA ASP A 381 3.61 -25.66 6.95
C ASP A 381 3.43 -24.59 8.05
N GLY A 382 2.28 -23.91 8.10
CA GLY A 382 1.99 -22.82 9.03
C GLY A 382 2.87 -21.56 8.85
N GLN A 383 3.62 -21.51 7.75
CA GLN A 383 4.54 -20.40 7.43
C GLN A 383 3.94 -19.44 6.39
N GLY A 384 4.56 -18.28 6.23
CA GLY A 384 4.36 -17.43 5.07
C GLY A 384 3.06 -16.64 5.01
N GLY A 385 2.58 -16.11 6.12
CA GLY A 385 1.47 -15.16 6.10
C GLY A 385 1.72 -13.93 5.23
N ILE A 386 3.00 -13.53 5.09
CA ILE A 386 3.44 -12.43 4.23
C ILE A 386 4.28 -13.02 3.10
N LYS A 387 3.80 -12.92 1.88
CA LYS A 387 4.50 -13.36 0.67
C LYS A 387 5.22 -12.16 0.04
N ILE A 388 6.53 -12.28 -0.13
CA ILE A 388 7.37 -11.29 -0.80
C ILE A 388 7.77 -11.89 -2.15
N ILE A 389 7.26 -11.32 -3.24
CA ILE A 389 7.53 -11.79 -4.59
C ILE A 389 8.59 -10.90 -5.21
N ASP A 390 9.78 -11.43 -5.39
CA ASP A 390 10.94 -10.74 -5.95
C ASP A 390 10.88 -10.74 -7.48
N PHE A 391 10.78 -9.55 -8.07
CA PHE A 391 10.77 -9.31 -9.51
C PHE A 391 12.09 -8.73 -10.03
N SER A 392 13.12 -8.62 -9.21
CA SER A 392 14.35 -7.91 -9.57
C SER A 392 15.08 -8.46 -10.79
N GLU A 393 14.85 -9.73 -11.13
CA GLU A 393 15.44 -10.38 -12.32
C GLU A 393 14.51 -10.39 -13.54
N VAL A 394 13.29 -9.86 -13.43
CA VAL A 394 12.34 -9.81 -14.54
C VAL A 394 12.69 -8.63 -15.47
N PRO A 395 12.80 -8.85 -16.80
CA PRO A 395 13.07 -7.78 -17.75
C PRO A 395 12.03 -6.65 -17.68
N SER A 396 12.50 -5.40 -17.74
CA SER A 396 11.66 -4.21 -17.55
C SER A 396 10.54 -4.06 -18.60
N ASP A 397 10.73 -4.61 -19.80
CA ASP A 397 9.73 -4.57 -20.88
C ASP A 397 8.50 -5.47 -20.62
N VAL A 398 8.66 -6.51 -19.80
CA VAL A 398 7.56 -7.43 -19.43
C VAL A 398 7.13 -7.30 -17.98
N LEU A 399 7.90 -6.62 -17.13
CA LEU A 399 7.61 -6.46 -15.72
C LEU A 399 6.19 -5.95 -15.42
N PRO A 400 5.68 -4.89 -16.10
CA PRO A 400 4.32 -4.41 -15.84
C PRO A 400 3.26 -5.47 -16.12
N LEU A 401 3.47 -6.32 -17.15
CA LEU A 401 2.55 -7.41 -17.49
C LEU A 401 2.55 -8.50 -16.40
N MET A 402 3.72 -8.85 -15.89
CA MET A 402 3.84 -9.90 -14.85
C MET A 402 3.23 -9.44 -13.53
N VAL A 403 3.47 -8.20 -13.13
CA VAL A 403 2.84 -7.59 -11.94
C VAL A 403 1.32 -7.55 -12.10
N SER A 404 0.83 -7.11 -13.28
CA SER A 404 -0.60 -7.06 -13.56
C SER A 404 -1.25 -8.45 -13.55
N LEU A 405 -0.58 -9.45 -14.14
CA LEU A 405 -1.04 -10.83 -14.15
C LEU A 405 -1.23 -11.40 -12.73
N LEU A 406 -0.19 -11.28 -11.89
CA LEU A 406 -0.27 -11.76 -10.52
C LEU A 406 -1.29 -10.99 -9.68
N ALA A 407 -1.37 -9.67 -9.85
CA ALA A 407 -2.37 -8.86 -9.16
C ALA A 407 -3.79 -9.28 -9.55
N GLN A 408 -4.03 -9.56 -10.84
CA GLN A 408 -5.33 -10.05 -11.31
C GLN A 408 -5.67 -11.44 -10.75
N ILE A 409 -4.71 -12.36 -10.71
CA ILE A 409 -4.90 -13.70 -10.12
C ILE A 409 -5.26 -13.56 -8.63
N ILE A 410 -4.53 -12.76 -7.87
CA ILE A 410 -4.81 -12.54 -6.44
C ILE A 410 -6.20 -11.93 -6.25
N PHE A 411 -6.54 -10.89 -7.01
CA PHE A 411 -7.83 -10.21 -6.90
C PHE A 411 -9.02 -11.11 -7.25
N SER A 412 -8.88 -11.99 -8.24
CA SER A 412 -9.97 -12.91 -8.64
C SER A 412 -10.16 -14.08 -7.69
N THR A 413 -9.23 -14.32 -6.75
CA THR A 413 -9.27 -15.43 -5.81
C THR A 413 -9.48 -15.00 -4.35
N SER A 414 -9.47 -13.70 -4.06
CA SER A 414 -9.78 -13.11 -2.75
C SER A 414 -11.25 -12.74 -2.64
#